data_63ef477fe7f98860174b3a8ad7f9a265
#
_entry.id   63ef477fe7f98860174b3a8ad7f9a265
#
_cell.length_a   1.000
_cell.length_b   1.000
_cell.length_c   1.000
_cell.angle_alpha   90.00
_cell.angle_beta   90.00
_cell.angle_gamma   90.00
#
_symmetry.space_group_name_H-M   'P 1'
#
loop_
_entity.id
_entity.type
_entity.pdbx_description
1 polymer ?
#
loop_
_entity_poly.entity_id
_entity_poly.type
_entity_poly.pdbx_seq_one_letter_code
_entity_poly.pdbx_strand_id
1 'polypeptide(L)'
;MRHVTVAGKLWYCVSQFFKTLLNFVTMRRLLSKLINRALLTEPFAPIMDIGAGVHTNALRRLIVGLGNPGMNGSRHSVGMAVLEALAARLRLAESWHGDRHVSGEVIVSDIQDTQIVLLRPRLLMNINGVSVAKAAVKYSIKPEHILLVHDDLDKPLGKLAMKQGGSARGHNGVRSCVECLQTDVMPRLRVGIGRPSGGTLVNRHVLGRFSQEEQKILSGVLEQSVDILLSQLTDEDVQSPLLPPGGRPALQTGKRRVCSISPEKDTTCQT
;
A
#
# COMPACT_ATOMS: atom_id res chain seq x y z
N MET A 1 15.89 -53.84 25.71
CA MET A 1 16.18 -53.19 24.42
C MET A 1 14.89 -52.54 23.92
N ARG A 2 14.78 -51.21 23.93
CA ARG A 2 13.56 -50.50 23.52
C ARG A 2 13.60 -50.25 22.01
N HIS A 3 12.71 -50.89 21.26
CA HIS A 3 12.51 -50.64 19.84
C HIS A 3 11.90 -49.25 19.64
N VAL A 4 12.72 -48.28 19.20
CA VAL A 4 12.22 -47.01 18.71
C VAL A 4 11.71 -47.23 17.30
N THR A 5 10.38 -47.22 17.13
CA THR A 5 9.73 -47.47 15.86
C THR A 5 10.10 -46.39 14.81
N VAL A 6 10.25 -46.84 13.56
CA VAL A 6 10.59 -45.96 12.39
C VAL A 6 9.71 -44.74 12.29
N ALA A 7 8.44 -44.85 12.69
CA ALA A 7 7.48 -43.77 12.75
C ALA A 7 7.89 -42.62 13.71
N GLY A 8 8.50 -42.93 14.86
CA GLY A 8 8.98 -41.92 15.83
C GLY A 8 10.18 -41.12 15.31
N LYS A 9 11.07 -41.76 14.52
CA LYS A 9 12.20 -41.06 13.90
C LYS A 9 11.72 -40.11 12.77
N LEU A 10 10.73 -40.55 11.99
CA LEU A 10 10.17 -39.72 10.91
C LEU A 10 9.46 -38.49 11.48
N TRP A 11 8.68 -38.69 12.54
CA TRP A 11 7.96 -37.59 13.22
C TRP A 11 8.92 -36.54 13.83
N TYR A 12 10.03 -37.03 14.43
CA TYR A 12 11.08 -36.16 14.97
C TYR A 12 11.77 -35.33 13.88
N CYS A 13 12.15 -35.94 12.74
CA CYS A 13 12.73 -35.23 11.61
C CYS A 13 11.79 -34.20 11.02
N VAL A 14 10.49 -34.50 10.85
CA VAL A 14 9.48 -33.58 10.36
C VAL A 14 9.29 -32.41 11.33
N SER A 15 9.26 -32.68 12.65
CA SER A 15 9.13 -31.62 13.66
C SER A 15 10.34 -30.69 13.72
N GLN A 16 11.56 -31.21 13.52
CA GLN A 16 12.79 -30.41 13.44
C GLN A 16 12.82 -29.57 12.15
N PHE A 17 12.36 -30.15 11.03
CA PHE A 17 12.25 -29.41 9.77
C PHE A 17 11.24 -28.26 9.86
N PHE A 18 10.08 -28.48 10.51
CA PHE A 18 9.12 -27.41 10.76
C PHE A 18 9.65 -26.33 11.70
N LYS A 19 10.40 -26.68 12.75
CA LYS A 19 11.04 -25.70 13.65
C LYS A 19 12.09 -24.86 12.94
N THR A 20 12.92 -25.47 12.09
CA THR A 20 13.91 -24.75 11.28
C THR A 20 13.24 -23.85 10.24
N LEU A 21 12.17 -24.28 9.59
CA LEU A 21 11.40 -23.48 8.63
C LEU A 21 10.72 -22.28 9.31
N LEU A 22 10.13 -22.50 10.49
CA LEU A 22 9.48 -21.45 11.29
C LEU A 22 10.51 -20.42 11.78
N ASN A 23 11.68 -20.87 12.24
CA ASN A 23 12.79 -19.99 12.61
C ASN A 23 13.31 -19.19 11.41
N PHE A 24 13.39 -19.80 10.23
CA PHE A 24 13.82 -19.12 9.01
C PHE A 24 12.85 -18.01 8.59
N VAL A 25 11.53 -18.26 8.67
CA VAL A 25 10.49 -17.26 8.38
C VAL A 25 10.52 -16.14 9.42
N THR A 26 10.67 -16.48 10.69
CA THR A 26 10.74 -15.49 11.79
C THR A 26 12.02 -14.65 11.71
N MET A 27 13.16 -15.29 11.43
CA MET A 27 14.44 -14.62 11.24
C MET A 27 14.42 -13.69 10.01
N ARG A 28 13.77 -14.11 8.91
CA ARG A 28 13.58 -13.28 7.72
C ARG A 28 12.75 -12.03 8.02
N ARG A 29 11.69 -12.16 8.83
CA ARG A 29 10.85 -11.02 9.29
C ARG A 29 11.62 -10.08 10.22
N LEU A 30 12.44 -10.62 11.13
CA LEU A 30 13.28 -9.83 12.02
C LEU A 30 14.39 -9.11 11.24
N LEU A 31 15.05 -9.81 10.30
CA LEU A 31 16.08 -9.21 9.44
C LEU A 31 15.49 -8.07 8.58
N SER A 32 14.31 -8.26 7.99
CA SER A 32 13.64 -7.21 7.23
C SER A 32 13.33 -5.98 8.10
N LYS A 33 12.86 -6.19 9.34
CA LYS A 33 12.63 -5.08 10.30
C LYS A 33 13.91 -4.36 10.69
N LEU A 34 15.00 -5.11 10.93
CA LEU A 34 16.30 -4.53 11.28
C LEU A 34 16.91 -3.75 10.11
N ILE A 35 16.83 -4.30 8.89
CA ILE A 35 17.30 -3.64 7.66
C ILE A 35 16.49 -2.36 7.42
N ASN A 36 15.16 -2.42 7.51
CA ASN A 36 14.30 -1.25 7.37
C ASN A 36 14.65 -0.17 8.40
N ARG A 37 14.88 -0.57 9.66
CA ARG A 37 15.27 0.36 10.74
C ARG A 37 16.67 0.94 10.49
N ALA A 38 17.64 0.14 10.10
CA ALA A 38 19.01 0.61 9.80
C ALA A 38 19.05 1.60 8.63
N LEU A 39 18.27 1.33 7.56
CA LEU A 39 18.20 2.20 6.39
C LEU A 39 17.47 3.53 6.66
N LEU A 40 16.66 3.61 7.73
CA LEU A 40 15.97 4.84 8.14
C LEU A 40 16.75 5.64 9.19
N THR A 41 17.81 5.06 9.81
CA THR A 41 18.60 5.72 10.87
C THR A 41 19.78 6.55 10.39
N GLU A 42 19.99 6.66 9.07
CA GLU A 42 20.96 7.64 8.54
C GLU A 42 20.56 9.05 9.03
N PRO A 43 21.47 9.80 9.68
CA PRO A 43 21.14 11.12 10.18
C PRO A 43 20.82 12.04 9.01
N PHE A 44 19.55 12.37 8.86
CA PHE A 44 19.09 13.39 7.95
C PHE A 44 19.50 14.75 8.53
N ALA A 45 20.61 15.32 8.07
CA ALA A 45 20.88 16.74 8.32
C ALA A 45 19.80 17.53 7.56
N PRO A 46 19.02 18.40 8.24
CA PRO A 46 18.12 19.28 7.53
C PRO A 46 18.95 20.19 6.62
N ILE A 47 18.75 20.05 5.31
CA ILE A 47 19.26 21.03 4.35
C ILE A 47 18.48 22.31 4.63
N MET A 48 19.14 23.28 5.26
CA MET A 48 18.63 24.63 5.38
C MET A 48 18.61 25.22 3.96
N ASP A 49 17.43 25.17 3.35
CA ASP A 49 17.17 25.89 2.11
C ASP A 49 17.07 27.38 2.45
N ILE A 50 18.18 28.10 2.19
CA ILE A 50 18.24 29.56 2.30
C ILE A 50 17.67 30.12 0.99
N GLY A 51 16.37 30.00 0.83
CA GLY A 51 15.61 30.60 -0.23
C GLY A 51 14.30 31.12 0.35
N ALA A 52 14.24 32.41 0.69
CA ALA A 52 13.01 33.10 1.09
C ALA A 52 12.02 33.13 -0.10
N GLY A 53 11.36 32.01 -0.35
CA GLY A 53 10.21 31.91 -1.25
C GLY A 53 8.94 31.85 -0.41
N VAL A 54 7.98 32.66 -0.74
CA VAL A 54 6.62 32.68 -0.21
C VAL A 54 6.13 31.24 -0.06
N HIS A 55 5.94 30.74 1.16
CA HIS A 55 5.34 29.44 1.45
C HIS A 55 3.87 29.51 1.05
N THR A 56 3.58 29.34 -0.24
CA THR A 56 2.26 28.91 -0.67
C THR A 56 2.07 27.53 -0.07
N ASN A 57 0.95 27.34 0.63
CA ASN A 57 0.58 26.09 1.27
C ASN A 57 0.14 25.08 0.19
N ALA A 58 0.95 24.91 -0.87
CA ALA A 58 0.67 24.06 -2.00
C ALA A 58 0.51 22.61 -1.49
N LEU A 59 -0.59 21.99 -1.86
CA LEU A 59 -0.84 20.59 -1.56
C LEU A 59 0.28 19.74 -2.18
N ARG A 60 0.86 18.80 -1.41
CA ARG A 60 1.91 17.91 -1.88
C ARG A 60 1.42 16.48 -1.88
N ARG A 61 1.67 15.76 -2.97
CA ARG A 61 1.25 14.37 -3.14
C ARG A 61 2.41 13.52 -3.62
N LEU A 62 2.49 12.29 -3.10
CA LEU A 62 3.46 11.28 -3.50
C LEU A 62 2.73 10.12 -4.15
N ILE A 63 3.02 9.82 -5.41
CA ILE A 63 2.51 8.65 -6.12
C ILE A 63 3.64 7.65 -6.29
N VAL A 64 3.47 6.45 -5.77
CA VAL A 64 4.50 5.42 -5.72
C VAL A 64 4.10 4.22 -6.55
N GLY A 65 4.91 3.85 -7.54
CA GLY A 65 4.80 2.58 -8.24
C GLY A 65 5.64 1.51 -7.56
N LEU A 66 5.00 0.57 -6.85
CA LEU A 66 5.71 -0.52 -6.20
C LEU A 66 6.20 -1.53 -7.26
N GLY A 67 7.43 -2.03 -7.07
CA GLY A 67 8.04 -2.98 -7.99
C GLY A 67 9.44 -3.40 -7.54
N ASN A 68 10.06 -4.28 -8.32
CA ASN A 68 11.45 -4.69 -8.17
C ASN A 68 12.32 -4.02 -9.24
N PRO A 69 13.45 -3.40 -8.87
CA PRO A 69 14.37 -2.81 -9.85
C PRO A 69 14.90 -3.90 -10.79
N GLY A 70 15.00 -3.57 -12.08
CA GLY A 70 15.47 -4.49 -13.13
C GLY A 70 14.47 -5.59 -13.53
N MET A 71 13.30 -5.66 -12.92
CA MET A 71 12.23 -6.61 -13.27
C MET A 71 11.05 -5.93 -14.00
N ASN A 72 11.37 -5.02 -14.90
CA ASN A 72 10.37 -4.34 -15.72
C ASN A 72 9.57 -5.36 -16.55
N GLY A 73 8.25 -5.18 -16.64
CA GLY A 73 7.35 -6.10 -17.32
C GLY A 73 6.93 -7.33 -16.51
N SER A 74 7.43 -7.52 -15.27
CA SER A 74 6.88 -8.52 -14.37
C SER A 74 5.55 -8.04 -13.77
N ARG A 75 4.66 -8.99 -13.41
CA ARG A 75 3.38 -8.66 -12.79
C ARG A 75 3.56 -7.89 -11.48
N HIS A 76 4.59 -8.24 -10.70
CA HIS A 76 4.91 -7.57 -9.43
C HIS A 76 5.47 -6.16 -9.58
N SER A 77 5.84 -5.75 -10.81
CA SER A 77 6.31 -4.39 -11.12
C SER A 77 5.29 -3.57 -11.92
N VAL A 78 4.03 -4.02 -12.01
CA VAL A 78 2.98 -3.28 -12.75
C VAL A 78 2.76 -1.87 -12.19
N GLY A 79 2.97 -1.67 -10.89
CA GLY A 79 2.92 -0.33 -10.29
C GLY A 79 3.92 0.64 -10.92
N MET A 80 5.14 0.18 -11.22
CA MET A 80 6.15 0.99 -11.92
C MET A 80 5.73 1.28 -13.36
N ALA A 81 5.12 0.31 -14.05
CA ALA A 81 4.62 0.50 -15.42
C ALA A 81 3.49 1.54 -15.48
N VAL A 82 2.60 1.57 -14.47
CA VAL A 82 1.56 2.61 -14.36
C VAL A 82 2.19 4.00 -14.20
N LEU A 83 3.23 4.13 -13.36
CA LEU A 83 3.90 5.43 -13.20
C LEU A 83 4.63 5.87 -14.47
N GLU A 84 5.19 4.94 -15.23
CA GLU A 84 5.80 5.23 -16.53
C GLU A 84 4.73 5.78 -17.50
N ALA A 85 3.57 5.14 -17.56
CA ALA A 85 2.45 5.60 -18.38
C ALA A 85 1.93 6.98 -17.92
N LEU A 86 1.86 7.23 -16.61
CA LEU A 86 1.49 8.52 -16.06
C LEU A 86 2.50 9.61 -16.43
N ALA A 87 3.80 9.33 -16.27
CA ALA A 87 4.85 10.27 -16.65
C ALA A 87 4.81 10.60 -18.16
N ALA A 88 4.57 9.59 -19.01
CA ALA A 88 4.40 9.78 -20.46
C ALA A 88 3.18 10.67 -20.78
N ARG A 89 2.03 10.41 -20.17
CA ARG A 89 0.80 11.21 -20.34
C ARG A 89 0.99 12.66 -19.93
N LEU A 90 1.78 12.91 -18.87
CA LEU A 90 2.13 14.24 -18.37
C LEU A 90 3.29 14.90 -19.16
N ARG A 91 3.86 14.21 -20.17
CA ARG A 91 5.05 14.63 -20.92
C ARG A 91 6.29 14.82 -20.05
N LEU A 92 6.40 14.02 -19.00
CA LEU A 92 7.51 14.04 -18.02
C LEU A 92 8.39 12.78 -18.09
N ALA A 93 8.25 11.95 -19.13
CA ALA A 93 8.96 10.67 -19.26
C ALA A 93 10.49 10.81 -19.19
N GLU A 94 11.04 11.90 -19.75
CA GLU A 94 12.49 12.19 -19.73
C GLU A 94 12.95 12.85 -18.42
N SER A 95 12.06 13.15 -17.49
CA SER A 95 12.37 13.85 -16.24
C SER A 95 12.74 12.89 -15.10
N TRP A 96 12.73 11.58 -15.32
CA TRP A 96 13.17 10.62 -14.32
C TRP A 96 14.64 10.81 -13.97
N HIS A 97 14.95 11.01 -12.69
CA HIS A 97 16.31 11.07 -12.21
C HIS A 97 16.51 10.23 -10.95
N GLY A 98 17.70 9.68 -10.81
CA GLY A 98 18.06 8.89 -9.64
C GLY A 98 18.31 9.78 -8.42
N ASP A 99 17.62 9.49 -7.33
CA ASP A 99 17.79 10.16 -6.05
C ASP A 99 18.28 9.17 -4.99
N ARG A 100 19.55 9.32 -4.59
CA ARG A 100 20.20 8.45 -3.59
C ARG A 100 19.60 8.62 -2.21
N HIS A 101 19.12 9.81 -1.84
CA HIS A 101 18.53 10.07 -0.52
C HIS A 101 17.25 9.28 -0.32
N VAL A 102 16.42 9.14 -1.36
CA VAL A 102 15.21 8.34 -1.28
C VAL A 102 15.39 6.91 -1.77
N SER A 103 16.60 6.55 -2.24
CA SER A 103 16.89 5.22 -2.81
C SER A 103 15.91 4.85 -3.93
N GLY A 104 15.63 5.79 -4.84
CA GLY A 104 14.65 5.66 -5.89
C GLY A 104 14.92 6.51 -7.10
N GLU A 105 14.06 6.42 -8.10
CA GLU A 105 13.95 7.38 -9.20
C GLU A 105 12.73 8.24 -8.95
N VAL A 106 12.88 9.54 -9.19
CA VAL A 106 11.83 10.52 -8.90
C VAL A 106 11.60 11.46 -10.07
N ILE A 107 10.37 11.95 -10.17
CA ILE A 107 9.99 13.14 -10.91
C ILE A 107 9.31 14.07 -9.90
N VAL A 108 9.68 15.34 -9.89
CA VAL A 108 8.97 16.38 -9.14
C VAL A 108 8.41 17.36 -10.16
N SER A 109 7.12 17.62 -10.09
CA SER A 109 6.42 18.52 -11.01
C SER A 109 5.25 19.18 -10.31
N ASP A 110 4.88 20.36 -10.75
CA ASP A 110 3.70 21.07 -10.27
C ASP A 110 2.59 20.90 -11.30
N ILE A 111 1.43 20.44 -10.86
CA ILE A 111 0.22 20.28 -11.68
C ILE A 111 -0.87 21.11 -11.00
N GLN A 112 -1.31 22.18 -11.68
CA GLN A 112 -2.18 23.20 -11.07
C GLN A 112 -1.51 23.72 -9.77
N ASP A 113 -2.20 23.69 -8.64
CA ASP A 113 -1.71 24.17 -7.35
C ASP A 113 -1.12 23.03 -6.46
N THR A 114 -0.92 21.84 -7.03
CA THR A 114 -0.44 20.64 -6.32
C THR A 114 0.96 20.23 -6.79
N GLN A 115 1.92 20.15 -5.86
CA GLN A 115 3.20 19.55 -6.13
C GLN A 115 3.09 18.03 -6.11
N ILE A 116 3.42 17.40 -7.22
CA ILE A 116 3.37 15.94 -7.39
C ILE A 116 4.79 15.39 -7.41
N VAL A 117 5.02 14.38 -6.59
CA VAL A 117 6.24 13.58 -6.60
C VAL A 117 5.90 12.18 -7.07
N LEU A 118 6.46 11.75 -8.20
CA LEU A 118 6.39 10.37 -8.66
C LEU A 118 7.63 9.63 -8.16
N LEU A 119 7.46 8.43 -7.58
CA LEU A 119 8.56 7.64 -7.03
C LEU A 119 8.52 6.21 -7.55
N ARG A 120 9.62 5.76 -8.16
CA ARG A 120 9.93 4.36 -8.42
C ARG A 120 11.06 3.91 -7.49
N PRO A 121 10.77 3.09 -6.44
CA PRO A 121 11.80 2.59 -5.54
C PRO A 121 12.87 1.77 -6.28
N ARG A 122 14.15 1.97 -5.94
CA ARG A 122 15.27 1.15 -6.42
C ARG A 122 15.68 0.07 -5.43
N LEU A 123 14.86 -0.17 -4.43
CA LEU A 123 14.99 -1.26 -3.46
C LEU A 123 14.08 -2.43 -3.84
N LEU A 124 14.39 -3.63 -3.34
CA LEU A 124 13.52 -4.80 -3.56
C LEU A 124 12.13 -4.61 -2.95
N MET A 125 11.13 -5.29 -3.50
CA MET A 125 9.73 -5.17 -3.11
C MET A 125 9.49 -5.21 -1.59
N ASN A 126 10.14 -6.13 -0.89
CA ASN A 126 9.98 -6.32 0.56
C ASN A 126 10.58 -5.20 1.42
N ILE A 127 11.32 -4.26 0.83
CA ILE A 127 11.90 -3.09 1.49
C ILE A 127 11.61 -1.79 0.72
N ASN A 128 10.65 -1.79 -0.21
CA ASN A 128 10.23 -0.58 -0.94
C ASN A 128 9.78 0.53 0.02
N GLY A 129 9.19 0.17 1.17
CA GLY A 129 8.72 1.12 2.18
C GLY A 129 9.80 2.07 2.70
N VAL A 130 11.08 1.66 2.68
CA VAL A 130 12.20 2.54 3.05
C VAL A 130 12.31 3.73 2.10
N SER A 131 12.22 3.48 0.78
CA SER A 131 12.22 4.55 -0.22
C SER A 131 11.01 5.48 -0.03
N VAL A 132 9.84 4.91 0.22
CA VAL A 132 8.61 5.67 0.42
C VAL A 132 8.69 6.55 1.66
N ALA A 133 9.15 6.02 2.80
CA ALA A 133 9.32 6.78 4.03
C ALA A 133 10.35 7.91 3.89
N LYS A 134 11.49 7.63 3.24
CA LYS A 134 12.51 8.66 2.93
C LYS A 134 11.96 9.77 2.03
N ALA A 135 11.14 9.42 1.02
CA ALA A 135 10.51 10.40 0.15
C ALA A 135 9.47 11.23 0.91
N ALA A 136 8.66 10.60 1.76
CA ALA A 136 7.68 11.30 2.59
C ALA A 136 8.34 12.37 3.48
N VAL A 137 9.47 12.04 4.10
CA VAL A 137 10.25 12.98 4.92
C VAL A 137 10.86 14.07 4.04
N LYS A 138 11.56 13.70 2.96
CA LYS A 138 12.28 14.66 2.09
C LYS A 138 11.35 15.72 1.50
N TYR A 139 10.16 15.31 1.05
CA TYR A 139 9.20 16.20 0.40
C TYR A 139 8.10 16.71 1.35
N SER A 140 8.22 16.39 2.67
CA SER A 140 7.26 16.80 3.71
C SER A 140 5.82 16.40 3.37
N ILE A 141 5.63 15.15 2.95
CA ILE A 141 4.33 14.59 2.54
C ILE A 141 3.80 13.66 3.63
N LYS A 142 2.56 13.89 4.08
CA LYS A 142 1.90 13.06 5.08
C LYS A 142 1.43 11.72 4.47
N PRO A 143 1.32 10.62 5.27
CA PRO A 143 0.92 9.32 4.77
C PRO A 143 -0.42 9.28 4.02
N GLU A 144 -1.39 10.09 4.41
CA GLU A 144 -2.70 10.21 3.74
C GLU A 144 -2.61 10.77 2.30
N HIS A 145 -1.51 11.49 1.99
CA HIS A 145 -1.22 12.03 0.66
C HIS A 145 -0.25 11.16 -0.14
N ILE A 146 0.01 9.91 0.32
CA ILE A 146 0.84 8.94 -0.38
C ILE A 146 -0.05 7.90 -1.05
N LEU A 147 -0.15 7.92 -2.37
CA LEU A 147 -0.89 6.93 -3.14
C LEU A 147 0.05 5.83 -3.63
N LEU A 148 -0.22 4.57 -3.22
CA LEU A 148 0.55 3.42 -3.65
C LEU A 148 -0.14 2.75 -4.85
N VAL A 149 0.62 2.43 -5.91
CA VAL A 149 0.15 1.64 -7.05
C VAL A 149 0.82 0.28 -6.99
N HIS A 150 0.03 -0.81 -6.97
CA HIS A 150 0.56 -2.16 -6.83
C HIS A 150 -0.32 -3.22 -7.48
N ASP A 151 0.25 -4.41 -7.73
CA ASP A 151 -0.45 -5.58 -8.22
C ASP A 151 -1.40 -6.20 -7.18
N ASP A 152 -2.45 -6.85 -7.64
CA ASP A 152 -3.43 -7.54 -6.80
C ASP A 152 -3.80 -8.90 -7.39
N LEU A 153 -3.43 -9.96 -6.66
CA LEU A 153 -3.75 -11.35 -7.02
C LEU A 153 -5.25 -11.67 -6.94
N ASP A 154 -5.99 -10.99 -6.06
CA ASP A 154 -7.40 -11.28 -5.81
C ASP A 154 -8.34 -10.60 -6.83
N LYS A 155 -7.76 -9.85 -7.78
CA LYS A 155 -8.49 -9.22 -8.87
C LYS A 155 -8.08 -9.81 -10.20
N PRO A 156 -9.04 -10.14 -11.08
CA PRO A 156 -8.73 -10.55 -12.45
C PRO A 156 -7.90 -9.49 -13.18
N LEU A 157 -7.09 -9.92 -14.13
CA LEU A 157 -6.42 -9.02 -15.06
C LEU A 157 -7.43 -8.11 -15.76
N GLY A 158 -7.12 -6.84 -15.92
CA GLY A 158 -8.03 -5.85 -16.49
C GLY A 158 -8.94 -5.15 -15.48
N LYS A 159 -8.93 -5.55 -14.20
CA LYS A 159 -9.73 -4.91 -13.16
C LYS A 159 -8.88 -4.02 -12.25
N LEU A 160 -9.35 -2.80 -12.07
CA LEU A 160 -8.76 -1.80 -11.19
C LEU A 160 -9.65 -1.55 -9.96
N ALA A 161 -9.06 -1.12 -8.86
CA ALA A 161 -9.83 -0.63 -7.72
C ALA A 161 -9.00 0.32 -6.86
N MET A 162 -9.59 1.42 -6.48
CA MET A 162 -9.11 2.26 -5.40
C MET A 162 -9.46 1.63 -4.05
N LYS A 163 -8.59 1.81 -3.07
CA LYS A 163 -8.80 1.43 -1.68
C LYS A 163 -8.21 2.49 -0.77
N GLN A 164 -9.01 2.94 0.19
CA GLN A 164 -8.56 3.87 1.23
C GLN A 164 -7.96 3.07 2.40
N GLY A 165 -6.63 2.97 2.43
CA GLY A 165 -5.92 2.35 3.55
C GLY A 165 -6.18 0.86 3.83
N GLY A 166 -5.82 0.44 5.03
CA GLY A 166 -6.06 -0.90 5.60
C GLY A 166 -5.01 -1.96 5.24
N SER A 167 -5.28 -3.22 5.55
CA SER A 167 -4.29 -4.31 5.53
C SER A 167 -3.64 -4.54 4.16
N ALA A 168 -2.39 -5.02 4.16
CA ALA A 168 -1.59 -5.30 2.96
C ALA A 168 -2.04 -6.54 2.17
N ARG A 169 -2.95 -7.37 2.71
CA ARG A 169 -3.45 -8.62 2.09
C ARG A 169 -2.34 -9.51 1.50
N GLY A 170 -1.21 -9.60 2.19
CA GLY A 170 -0.08 -10.43 1.76
C GLY A 170 0.89 -9.76 0.78
N HIS A 171 0.60 -8.58 0.23
CA HIS A 171 1.51 -7.88 -0.68
C HIS A 171 2.72 -7.32 0.09
N ASN A 172 3.93 -7.82 -0.24
CA ASN A 172 5.15 -7.52 0.50
C ASN A 172 5.54 -6.02 0.45
N GLY A 173 5.38 -5.38 -0.70
CA GLY A 173 5.68 -3.96 -0.87
C GLY A 173 4.76 -3.07 -0.03
N VAL A 174 3.45 -3.35 -0.03
CA VAL A 174 2.49 -2.63 0.80
C VAL A 174 2.78 -2.84 2.29
N ARG A 175 3.11 -4.09 2.68
CA ARG A 175 3.52 -4.38 4.07
C ARG A 175 4.75 -3.58 4.48
N SER A 176 5.75 -3.51 3.62
CA SER A 176 6.95 -2.70 3.85
C SER A 176 6.62 -1.22 4.04
N CYS A 177 5.71 -0.65 3.21
CA CYS A 177 5.27 0.73 3.37
C CYS A 177 4.57 0.96 4.73
N VAL A 178 3.64 0.07 5.11
CA VAL A 178 2.94 0.14 6.42
C VAL A 178 3.94 0.04 7.58
N GLU A 179 4.92 -0.87 7.50
CA GLU A 179 5.95 -1.03 8.53
C GLU A 179 6.88 0.18 8.64
N CYS A 180 7.25 0.82 7.53
CA CYS A 180 8.16 1.99 7.55
C CYS A 180 7.44 3.29 7.92
N LEU A 181 6.20 3.48 7.49
CA LEU A 181 5.39 4.67 7.79
C LEU A 181 4.63 4.55 9.12
N GLN A 182 4.60 3.35 9.75
CA GLN A 182 3.88 3.04 11.00
C GLN A 182 2.38 3.36 10.92
N THR A 183 1.80 3.29 9.74
CA THR A 183 0.38 3.52 9.48
C THR A 183 -0.06 2.80 8.20
N ASP A 184 -1.34 2.54 8.05
CA ASP A 184 -1.92 1.88 6.88
C ASP A 184 -2.94 2.76 6.13
N VAL A 185 -2.97 4.07 6.42
CA VAL A 185 -3.96 5.02 5.86
C VAL A 185 -3.75 5.33 4.38
N MET A 186 -2.57 4.98 3.81
CA MET A 186 -2.23 5.30 2.42
C MET A 186 -3.28 4.80 1.43
N PRO A 187 -3.85 5.68 0.58
CA PRO A 187 -4.66 5.27 -0.58
C PRO A 187 -3.88 4.36 -1.53
N ARG A 188 -4.58 3.46 -2.20
CA ARG A 188 -3.96 2.47 -3.09
C ARG A 188 -4.76 2.28 -4.36
N LEU A 189 -4.09 2.36 -5.51
CA LEU A 189 -4.59 1.84 -6.76
C LEU A 189 -4.13 0.39 -6.91
N ARG A 190 -5.10 -0.53 -6.91
CA ARG A 190 -4.88 -1.98 -7.01
C ARG A 190 -5.10 -2.42 -8.45
N VAL A 191 -4.04 -2.93 -9.06
CA VAL A 191 -4.05 -3.43 -10.45
C VAL A 191 -4.19 -4.95 -10.43
N GLY A 192 -5.30 -5.47 -10.95
CA GLY A 192 -5.56 -6.91 -11.00
C GLY A 192 -4.57 -7.63 -11.91
N ILE A 193 -3.97 -8.71 -11.41
CA ILE A 193 -3.08 -9.61 -12.15
C ILE A 193 -3.57 -11.06 -12.17
N GLY A 194 -4.68 -11.35 -11.46
CA GLY A 194 -5.24 -12.68 -11.30
C GLY A 194 -4.37 -13.63 -10.47
N ARG A 195 -4.98 -14.71 -10.01
CA ARG A 195 -4.27 -15.79 -9.33
C ARG A 195 -3.70 -16.79 -10.34
N PRO A 196 -2.55 -17.42 -10.03
CA PRO A 196 -2.01 -18.48 -10.88
C PRO A 196 -2.98 -19.66 -10.98
N SER A 197 -3.00 -20.31 -12.13
CA SER A 197 -3.71 -21.57 -12.40
C SER A 197 -2.73 -22.76 -12.46
N GLY A 198 -3.26 -23.99 -12.43
CA GLY A 198 -2.49 -25.19 -12.71
C GLY A 198 -1.33 -25.50 -11.74
N GLY A 199 -1.47 -25.15 -10.44
CA GLY A 199 -0.45 -25.47 -9.43
C GLY A 199 0.79 -24.57 -9.45
N THR A 200 0.79 -23.52 -10.27
CA THR A 200 1.90 -22.55 -10.30
C THR A 200 2.01 -21.81 -8.96
N LEU A 201 3.21 -21.75 -8.39
CA LEU A 201 3.47 -21.03 -7.16
C LEU A 201 3.24 -19.52 -7.33
N VAL A 202 2.61 -18.88 -6.34
CA VAL A 202 2.33 -17.43 -6.33
C VAL A 202 3.59 -16.60 -6.63
N ASN A 203 4.71 -16.92 -5.99
CA ASN A 203 5.96 -16.19 -6.23
C ASN A 203 6.42 -16.27 -7.69
N ARG A 204 6.29 -17.43 -8.32
CA ARG A 204 6.65 -17.59 -9.74
C ARG A 204 5.71 -16.80 -10.64
N HIS A 205 4.42 -16.74 -10.31
CA HIS A 205 3.43 -15.98 -11.05
C HIS A 205 3.71 -14.47 -10.99
N VAL A 206 3.87 -13.89 -9.79
CA VAL A 206 4.07 -12.43 -9.63
C VAL A 206 5.40 -11.96 -10.23
N LEU A 207 6.45 -12.78 -10.16
CA LEU A 207 7.75 -12.47 -10.78
C LEU A 207 7.79 -12.75 -12.28
N GLY A 208 6.79 -13.46 -12.81
CA GLY A 208 6.64 -13.74 -14.23
C GLY A 208 6.21 -12.52 -15.02
N ARG A 209 6.59 -12.49 -16.31
CA ARG A 209 6.15 -11.46 -17.26
C ARG A 209 4.71 -11.74 -17.71
N PHE A 210 4.00 -10.71 -18.13
CA PHE A 210 2.73 -10.84 -18.84
C PHE A 210 2.92 -11.53 -20.19
N SER A 211 2.00 -12.43 -20.56
CA SER A 211 1.97 -13.04 -21.90
C SER A 211 1.62 -11.99 -22.96
N GLN A 212 1.75 -12.35 -24.24
CA GLN A 212 1.39 -11.43 -25.32
C GLN A 212 -0.10 -11.05 -25.31
N GLU A 213 -0.98 -12.00 -24.97
CA GLU A 213 -2.42 -11.76 -24.82
C GLU A 213 -2.70 -10.87 -23.61
N GLU A 214 -2.05 -11.13 -22.49
CA GLU A 214 -2.17 -10.30 -21.28
C GLU A 214 -1.64 -8.88 -21.51
N GLN A 215 -0.57 -8.69 -22.32
CA GLN A 215 -0.04 -7.37 -22.65
C GLN A 215 -1.02 -6.51 -23.46
N LYS A 216 -1.84 -7.13 -24.32
CA LYS A 216 -2.91 -6.42 -25.04
C LYS A 216 -3.95 -5.85 -24.08
N ILE A 217 -4.29 -6.62 -23.05
CA ILE A 217 -5.21 -6.14 -21.97
C ILE A 217 -4.52 -5.07 -21.13
N LEU A 218 -3.24 -5.29 -20.79
CA LEU A 218 -2.46 -4.41 -19.93
C LEU A 218 -2.36 -2.99 -20.48
N SER A 219 -2.25 -2.79 -21.80
CA SER A 219 -2.20 -1.44 -22.39
C SER A 219 -3.42 -0.61 -22.01
N GLY A 220 -4.63 -1.15 -22.15
CA GLY A 220 -5.86 -0.48 -21.73
C GLY A 220 -5.96 -0.29 -20.21
N VAL A 221 -5.41 -1.23 -19.42
CA VAL A 221 -5.34 -1.12 -17.96
C VAL A 221 -4.41 0.03 -17.53
N LEU A 222 -3.28 0.22 -18.21
CA LEU A 222 -2.36 1.33 -17.93
C LEU A 222 -3.04 2.67 -18.20
N GLU A 223 -3.74 2.83 -19.33
CA GLU A 223 -4.49 4.04 -19.66
C GLU A 223 -5.56 4.35 -18.63
N GLN A 224 -6.42 3.37 -18.28
CA GLN A 224 -7.45 3.53 -17.26
C GLN A 224 -6.84 3.86 -15.88
N SER A 225 -5.68 3.26 -15.54
CA SER A 225 -4.97 3.56 -14.29
C SER A 225 -4.52 5.02 -14.24
N VAL A 226 -4.02 5.55 -15.36
CA VAL A 226 -3.62 6.95 -15.48
C VAL A 226 -4.82 7.88 -15.32
N ASP A 227 -5.95 7.57 -15.95
CA ASP A 227 -7.17 8.39 -15.82
C ASP A 227 -7.67 8.43 -14.37
N ILE A 228 -7.65 7.28 -13.66
CA ILE A 228 -7.99 7.23 -12.23
C ILE A 228 -7.00 8.06 -11.40
N LEU A 229 -5.69 7.97 -11.66
CA LEU A 229 -4.70 8.75 -10.92
C LEU A 229 -4.88 10.25 -11.16
N LEU A 230 -5.16 10.67 -12.37
CA LEU A 230 -5.40 12.08 -12.70
C LEU A 230 -6.69 12.60 -12.04
N SER A 231 -7.77 11.81 -12.02
CA SER A 231 -9.00 12.22 -11.32
C SER A 231 -8.76 12.39 -9.82
N GLN A 232 -7.97 11.51 -9.18
CA GLN A 232 -7.63 11.64 -7.76
C GLN A 232 -6.77 12.89 -7.46
N LEU A 233 -6.11 13.47 -8.45
CA LEU A 233 -5.33 14.69 -8.28
C LEU A 233 -6.22 15.94 -8.38
N THR A 234 -7.35 15.86 -9.08
CA THR A 234 -8.28 16.98 -9.33
C THR A 234 -9.47 17.00 -8.37
N ASP A 235 -9.97 15.83 -7.92
CA ASP A 235 -11.24 15.74 -7.19
C ASP A 235 -11.14 16.11 -5.69
N GLU A 236 -9.96 16.11 -5.07
CA GLU A 236 -9.83 16.43 -3.63
C GLU A 236 -9.79 17.94 -3.32
N ASP A 237 -9.64 18.79 -4.32
CA ASP A 237 -9.77 20.24 -4.13
C ASP A 237 -11.22 20.68 -3.84
N VAL A 238 -12.22 19.80 -4.02
CA VAL A 238 -13.64 20.08 -3.81
C VAL A 238 -14.17 19.62 -2.45
N GLN A 239 -13.43 18.79 -1.70
CA GLN A 239 -13.85 18.31 -0.37
C GLN A 239 -13.09 18.96 0.79
N SER A 240 -13.13 20.28 0.90
CA SER A 240 -13.07 20.96 2.20
C SER A 240 -14.37 20.65 2.94
N PRO A 241 -14.37 20.08 4.15
CA PRO A 241 -15.60 19.90 4.91
C PRO A 241 -16.16 21.27 5.24
N LEU A 242 -17.27 21.64 4.64
CA LEU A 242 -18.13 22.69 5.14
C LEU A 242 -18.55 22.29 6.56
N LEU A 243 -18.02 22.97 7.56
CA LEU A 243 -18.50 22.92 8.92
C LEU A 243 -20.02 23.17 8.91
N PRO A 244 -20.84 22.30 9.53
CA PRO A 244 -22.27 22.57 9.61
C PRO A 244 -22.50 23.83 10.41
N PRO A 245 -23.42 24.73 9.99
CA PRO A 245 -23.73 25.94 10.74
C PRO A 245 -24.32 25.59 12.09
N GLY A 246 -23.81 26.24 13.14
CA GLY A 246 -24.06 25.99 14.55
C GLY A 246 -25.50 25.71 14.91
N GLY A 247 -25.77 24.53 15.42
CA GLY A 247 -26.99 24.18 16.13
C GLY A 247 -26.94 24.68 17.55
N ARG A 248 -27.91 25.54 17.93
CA ARG A 248 -28.12 26.04 19.29
C ARG A 248 -28.32 24.90 20.30
N PRO A 249 -27.92 25.04 21.57
CA PRO A 249 -28.19 24.03 22.60
C PRO A 249 -29.66 24.02 22.98
N ALA A 250 -30.33 22.89 22.85
CA ALA A 250 -31.68 22.67 23.36
C ALA A 250 -31.66 22.35 24.84
N LEU A 251 -32.43 23.12 25.61
CA LEU A 251 -32.69 22.98 27.03
C LEU A 251 -33.22 21.57 27.36
N GLN A 252 -32.66 20.96 28.38
CA GLN A 252 -33.21 19.79 29.03
C GLN A 252 -34.43 20.18 29.90
N THR A 253 -35.58 19.60 29.59
CA THR A 253 -36.68 19.49 30.53
C THR A 253 -36.90 18.03 30.83
N GLY A 254 -36.61 17.66 32.08
CA GLY A 254 -36.84 16.31 32.60
C GLY A 254 -38.31 15.96 32.71
N LYS A 255 -38.64 14.72 32.43
CA LYS A 255 -39.79 14.02 33.02
C LYS A 255 -39.43 12.57 33.36
N ARG A 256 -39.35 12.33 34.67
CA ARG A 256 -39.43 11.00 35.29
C ARG A 256 -40.70 10.30 34.82
N ARG A 257 -40.59 9.03 34.45
CA ARG A 257 -41.73 8.09 34.53
C ARG A 257 -41.30 6.83 35.23
N VAL A 258 -42.16 6.53 36.19
CA VAL A 258 -42.15 5.53 37.23
C VAL A 258 -42.40 4.13 36.64
N CYS A 259 -41.77 3.13 37.24
CA CYS A 259 -42.05 1.71 37.07
C CYS A 259 -43.47 1.36 37.49
N SER A 260 -44.12 0.46 36.74
CA SER A 260 -45.20 -0.39 37.26
C SER A 260 -45.01 -1.81 36.78
N ILE A 261 -45.01 -2.69 37.78
CA ILE A 261 -44.89 -4.14 37.74
C ILE A 261 -46.30 -4.74 37.69
N SER A 262 -46.39 -5.93 37.06
CA SER A 262 -47.27 -7.07 37.36
C SER A 262 -48.42 -7.36 36.37
N PRO A 263 -48.93 -8.64 36.35
CA PRO A 263 -48.30 -9.94 36.44
C PRO A 263 -48.80 -10.96 35.40
N GLU A 264 -48.23 -12.17 35.52
CA GLU A 264 -48.56 -13.45 34.91
C GLU A 264 -50.03 -13.78 34.59
N LYS A 265 -50.24 -14.55 33.53
CA LYS A 265 -51.17 -15.72 33.57
C LYS A 265 -50.73 -16.77 32.53
N ASP A 266 -50.54 -17.95 33.10
CA ASP A 266 -50.53 -19.27 32.47
C ASP A 266 -51.76 -19.53 31.58
N THR A 267 -51.63 -20.36 30.59
CA THR A 267 -52.46 -21.56 30.39
C THR A 267 -52.15 -22.31 29.08
N THR A 268 -51.58 -23.49 29.25
CA THR A 268 -51.87 -24.82 28.65
C THR A 268 -52.27 -24.97 27.16
N CYS A 269 -51.48 -25.81 26.48
CA CYS A 269 -51.76 -27.17 26.01
C CYS A 269 -52.59 -27.37 24.73
N GLN A 270 -52.08 -28.37 23.93
CA GLN A 270 -52.76 -29.27 22.97
C GLN A 270 -52.95 -28.70 21.56
N THR A 271 -52.42 -29.29 20.51
CA THR A 271 -52.24 -30.71 20.10
C THR A 271 -51.07 -30.78 19.11
#